data_c41e72bd61537aab88e430bf7ac28380
#
_entry.id   c41e72bd61537aab88e430bf7ac28380
#
_cell.length_a   1.000
_cell.length_b   1.000
_cell.length_c   1.000
_cell.angle_alpha   90.00
_cell.angle_beta   90.00
_cell.angle_gamma   90.00
#
_symmetry.space_group_name_H-M   'P 1'
#
loop_
_entity.id
_entity.type
_entity.pdbx_description
1 polymer ?
#
loop_
_entity_poly.entity_id
_entity_poly.type
_entity_poly.pdbx_seq_one_letter_code
_entity_poly.pdbx_strand_id
1 'polypeptide(L)'
;QVGSLRSGLLMKHRDIDFHIYSSPLRLEESFAAMAQLAADPAVGRIECRNLLATDEACVEWHATYRDRDGDEWQLDMIHIVRGSRYDGYFERVADRIAAALTPVTRRAILQLKYDTPDDVKIAGIEYYVAVLRDGVRTYDAFAEWRRTHPLTGIVEWMP
;
A
#
# COMPACT_ATOMS: atom_id res chain seq x y z
N GLN A 1 -1.32 6.16 8.73
CA GLN A 1 -0.49 5.09 8.18
C GLN A 1 -1.32 3.85 7.93
N VAL A 2 -1.13 3.19 6.80
CA VAL A 2 -1.81 1.97 6.37
C VAL A 2 -0.79 0.96 5.81
N GLY A 3 -1.22 -0.01 5.00
CA GLY A 3 -0.35 -0.90 4.23
C GLY A 3 0.47 -1.90 5.05
N SER A 4 1.56 -2.32 4.43
CA SER A 4 2.45 -3.38 4.95
C SER A 4 3.10 -3.00 6.27
N LEU A 5 3.44 -1.72 6.46
CA LEU A 5 4.08 -1.25 7.69
C LEU A 5 3.10 -1.31 8.88
N ARG A 6 1.82 -0.91 8.69
CA ARG A 6 0.80 -0.99 9.74
C ARG A 6 0.51 -2.43 10.18
N SER A 7 0.45 -3.36 9.23
CA SER A 7 0.20 -4.79 9.52
C SER A 7 1.45 -5.54 10.00
N GLY A 8 2.62 -4.89 10.03
CA GLY A 8 3.90 -5.52 10.40
C GLY A 8 4.39 -6.55 9.38
N LEU A 9 4.03 -6.34 8.10
CA LEU A 9 4.37 -7.21 6.97
C LEU A 9 5.27 -6.52 5.94
N LEU A 10 5.92 -5.40 6.32
CA LEU A 10 6.96 -4.79 5.52
C LEU A 10 8.15 -5.75 5.40
N MET A 11 8.72 -5.87 4.20
CA MET A 11 9.86 -6.74 3.94
C MET A 11 10.97 -5.95 3.23
N LYS A 12 11.46 -6.32 2.08
CA LYS A 12 12.62 -5.70 1.44
C LYS A 12 12.30 -4.41 0.67
N HIS A 13 11.06 -4.15 0.32
CA HIS A 13 10.66 -2.87 -0.28
C HIS A 13 10.48 -1.82 0.82
N ARG A 14 11.08 -0.65 0.62
CA ARG A 14 10.98 0.49 1.52
C ARG A 14 9.84 1.38 1.06
N ASP A 15 8.61 1.02 1.42
CA ASP A 15 7.40 1.76 1.11
C ASP A 15 6.62 2.12 2.38
N ILE A 16 6.12 3.33 2.45
CA ILE A 16 5.29 3.81 3.55
C ILE A 16 4.00 4.38 2.98
N ASP A 17 2.87 3.77 3.36
CA ASP A 17 1.55 4.19 2.93
C ASP A 17 0.91 5.11 3.97
N PHE A 18 0.45 6.28 3.53
CA PHE A 18 -0.31 7.23 4.33
C PHE A 18 -1.66 7.51 3.70
N HIS A 19 -2.70 7.51 4.52
CA HIS A 19 -3.99 8.05 4.14
C HIS A 19 -4.27 9.35 4.87
N ILE A 20 -4.75 10.33 4.14
CA ILE A 20 -5.10 11.68 4.60
C ILE A 20 -6.58 11.86 4.27
N TYR A 21 -7.34 12.45 5.16
CA TYR A 21 -8.78 12.61 4.99
C TYR A 21 -9.21 14.04 5.20
N SER A 22 -9.96 14.60 4.25
CA SER A 22 -10.56 15.93 4.38
C SER A 22 -11.96 16.00 3.79
N SER A 23 -12.74 16.98 4.28
CA SER A 23 -14.06 17.33 3.76
C SER A 23 -14.31 18.83 3.94
N PRO A 24 -14.43 19.61 2.86
CA PRO A 24 -14.18 19.18 1.49
C PRO A 24 -12.69 18.87 1.25
N LEU A 25 -12.37 18.02 0.27
CA LEU A 25 -11.03 17.87 -0.28
C LEU A 25 -10.84 18.96 -1.33
N ARG A 26 -9.90 19.86 -1.08
CA ARG A 26 -9.51 20.92 -2.01
C ARG A 26 -8.20 20.56 -2.69
N LEU A 27 -8.26 20.49 -4.01
CA LEU A 27 -7.09 20.06 -4.80
C LEU A 27 -5.90 21.02 -4.65
N GLU A 28 -6.18 22.33 -4.63
CA GLU A 28 -5.16 23.37 -4.42
C GLU A 28 -4.44 23.24 -3.07
N GLU A 29 -5.15 22.87 -1.99
CA GLU A 29 -4.55 22.64 -0.68
C GLU A 29 -3.67 21.39 -0.67
N SER A 30 -4.09 20.34 -1.38
CA SER A 30 -3.31 19.13 -1.56
C SER A 30 -2.01 19.40 -2.31
N PHE A 31 -2.05 20.19 -3.40
CA PHE A 31 -0.86 20.61 -4.12
C PHE A 31 0.05 21.51 -3.27
N ALA A 32 -0.52 22.43 -2.49
CA ALA A 32 0.26 23.31 -1.61
C ALA A 32 1.03 22.51 -0.54
N ALA A 33 0.43 21.46 0.02
CA ALA A 33 1.11 20.56 0.96
C ALA A 33 2.28 19.82 0.29
N MET A 34 2.08 19.32 -0.93
CA MET A 34 3.15 18.65 -1.69
C MET A 34 4.26 19.60 -2.11
N ALA A 35 3.96 20.87 -2.40
CA ALA A 35 4.97 21.89 -2.66
C ALA A 35 5.86 22.14 -1.44
N GLN A 36 5.31 22.08 -0.22
CA GLN A 36 6.09 22.15 1.02
C GLN A 36 6.98 20.92 1.20
N LEU A 37 6.46 19.73 0.91
CA LEU A 37 7.25 18.49 0.94
C LEU A 37 8.41 18.55 -0.06
N ALA A 38 8.17 19.07 -1.26
CA ALA A 38 9.15 19.20 -2.32
C ALA A 38 10.30 20.19 -1.99
N ALA A 39 10.13 21.02 -0.96
CA ALA A 39 11.19 21.91 -0.49
C ALA A 39 12.30 21.16 0.27
N ASP A 40 12.05 19.95 0.75
CA ASP A 40 13.06 19.10 1.38
C ASP A 40 13.97 18.49 0.29
N PRO A 41 15.30 18.75 0.32
CA PRO A 41 16.23 18.22 -0.68
C PRO A 41 16.36 16.69 -0.66
N ALA A 42 15.90 16.01 0.39
CA ALA A 42 15.84 14.56 0.47
C ALA A 42 14.67 13.97 -0.34
N VAL A 43 13.69 14.80 -0.72
CA VAL A 43 12.57 14.42 -1.56
C VAL A 43 12.99 14.52 -3.03
N GLY A 44 12.92 13.41 -3.73
CA GLY A 44 13.26 13.35 -5.15
C GLY A 44 12.04 13.57 -6.05
N ARG A 45 11.53 12.49 -6.61
CA ARG A 45 10.38 12.50 -7.51
C ARG A 45 9.08 12.65 -6.73
N ILE A 46 8.15 13.47 -7.25
CA ILE A 46 6.76 13.54 -6.79
C ILE A 46 5.85 13.37 -8.00
N GLU A 47 4.90 12.47 -7.89
CA GLU A 47 3.86 12.21 -8.90
C GLU A 47 2.49 12.40 -8.30
N CYS A 48 1.55 12.90 -9.12
CA CYS A 48 0.17 13.10 -8.75
C CYS A 48 -0.76 12.38 -9.71
N ARG A 49 -1.78 11.74 -9.15
CA ARG A 49 -2.89 11.19 -9.92
C ARG A 49 -4.21 11.67 -9.29
N ASN A 50 -4.98 12.43 -10.06
CA ASN A 50 -6.26 12.95 -9.60
C ASN A 50 -7.39 11.96 -9.96
N LEU A 51 -7.99 11.34 -8.95
CA LEU A 51 -9.08 10.37 -9.05
C LEU A 51 -10.38 10.88 -8.38
N LEU A 52 -10.51 12.19 -8.15
CA LEU A 52 -11.67 12.77 -7.49
C LEU A 52 -12.99 12.55 -8.25
N ALA A 53 -12.92 12.38 -9.58
CA ALA A 53 -14.08 12.12 -10.43
C ALA A 53 -14.38 10.62 -10.62
N THR A 54 -13.66 9.74 -9.93
CA THR A 54 -13.86 8.29 -9.95
C THR A 54 -14.51 7.80 -8.65
N ASP A 55 -14.87 6.53 -8.60
CA ASP A 55 -15.39 5.88 -7.39
C ASP A 55 -14.37 5.87 -6.23
N GLU A 56 -13.09 6.06 -6.53
CA GLU A 56 -12.01 6.14 -5.53
C GLU A 56 -12.06 7.44 -4.73
N ALA A 57 -12.55 8.53 -5.33
CA ALA A 57 -12.72 9.84 -4.70
C ALA A 57 -11.49 10.31 -3.92
N CYS A 58 -10.33 10.28 -4.56
CA CYS A 58 -9.05 10.59 -3.93
C CYS A 58 -8.08 11.33 -4.86
N VAL A 59 -7.00 11.82 -4.28
CA VAL A 59 -5.81 12.26 -4.98
C VAL A 59 -4.64 11.41 -4.49
N GLU A 60 -4.00 10.69 -5.40
CA GLU A 60 -2.81 9.88 -5.10
C GLU A 60 -1.55 10.72 -5.31
N TRP A 61 -0.66 10.64 -4.35
CA TRP A 61 0.67 11.21 -4.40
C TRP A 61 1.70 10.12 -4.13
N HIS A 62 2.66 10.01 -5.01
CA HIS A 62 3.79 9.10 -4.89
C HIS A 62 5.07 9.91 -4.90
N ALA A 63 5.88 9.76 -3.86
CA ALA A 63 7.15 10.46 -3.75
C ALA A 63 8.28 9.51 -3.40
N THR A 64 9.51 9.86 -3.78
CA THR A 64 10.71 9.19 -3.27
C THR A 64 11.37 10.08 -2.23
N TYR A 65 11.87 9.46 -1.17
CA TYR A 65 12.59 10.12 -0.09
C TYR A 65 13.88 9.36 0.20
N ARG A 66 15.00 10.09 0.26
CA ARG A 66 16.30 9.53 0.63
C ARG A 66 16.60 9.83 2.07
N ASP A 67 16.72 8.79 2.89
CA ASP A 67 17.02 8.95 4.30
C ASP A 67 18.51 9.28 4.56
N ARG A 68 18.89 9.43 5.85
CA ARG A 68 20.24 9.81 6.26
C ARG A 68 21.27 8.72 5.97
N ASP A 69 20.86 7.48 5.83
CA ASP A 69 21.71 6.34 5.52
C ASP A 69 21.90 6.16 4.00
N GLY A 70 21.20 7.01 3.22
CA GLY A 70 21.23 6.99 1.75
C GLY A 70 20.23 6.04 1.13
N ASP A 71 19.39 5.38 1.92
CA ASP A 71 18.34 4.48 1.46
C ASP A 71 17.17 5.27 0.86
N GLU A 72 16.67 4.80 -0.27
CA GLU A 72 15.51 5.38 -0.91
C GLU A 72 14.21 4.71 -0.46
N TRP A 73 13.26 5.53 -0.01
CA TRP A 73 11.92 5.15 0.41
C TRP A 73 10.89 5.65 -0.58
N GLN A 74 9.88 4.85 -0.86
CA GLN A 74 8.66 5.28 -1.53
C GLN A 74 7.66 5.74 -0.48
N LEU A 75 7.07 6.91 -0.71
CA LEU A 75 6.00 7.48 0.11
C LEU A 75 4.74 7.51 -0.72
N ASP A 76 3.76 6.70 -0.34
CA ASP A 76 2.45 6.65 -0.98
C ASP A 76 1.45 7.38 -0.08
N MET A 77 1.01 8.55 -0.52
CA MET A 77 0.12 9.43 0.24
C MET A 77 -1.20 9.58 -0.51
N ILE A 78 -2.24 8.93 -0.02
CA ILE A 78 -3.55 8.96 -0.65
C ILE A 78 -4.46 9.91 0.12
N HIS A 79 -4.82 11.03 -0.52
CA HIS A 79 -5.73 12.04 0.05
C HIS A 79 -7.14 11.71 -0.38
N ILE A 80 -7.94 11.19 0.54
CA ILE A 80 -9.26 10.60 0.33
C ILE A 80 -10.34 11.58 0.81
N VAL A 81 -11.42 11.71 0.06
CA VAL A 81 -12.60 12.47 0.48
C VAL A 81 -13.26 11.78 1.66
N ARG A 82 -13.38 12.49 2.78
CA ARG A 82 -14.04 11.97 3.98
C ARG A 82 -15.53 11.69 3.69
N GLY A 83 -16.02 10.54 4.16
CA GLY A 83 -17.36 10.04 3.86
C GLY A 83 -17.50 9.32 2.52
N SER A 84 -16.42 9.20 1.73
CA SER A 84 -16.42 8.39 0.50
C SER A 84 -16.34 6.88 0.82
N ARG A 85 -16.45 6.05 -0.23
CA ARG A 85 -16.40 4.59 -0.14
C ARG A 85 -15.19 4.07 0.64
N TYR A 86 -14.03 4.70 0.48
CA TYR A 86 -12.78 4.25 1.06
C TYR A 86 -12.37 5.01 2.33
N ASP A 87 -13.24 5.85 2.90
CA ASP A 87 -12.97 6.51 4.18
C ASP A 87 -12.73 5.47 5.30
N GLY A 88 -11.49 5.39 5.79
CA GLY A 88 -11.04 4.44 6.81
C GLY A 88 -11.07 2.97 6.38
N TYR A 89 -11.33 2.66 5.12
CA TYR A 89 -11.43 1.28 4.64
C TYR A 89 -10.11 0.52 4.78
N PHE A 90 -9.02 1.10 4.29
CA PHE A 90 -7.71 0.44 4.27
C PHE A 90 -7.07 0.30 5.66
N GLU A 91 -7.41 1.20 6.59
CA GLU A 91 -7.04 1.05 8.00
C GLU A 91 -7.71 -0.19 8.58
N ARG A 92 -9.02 -0.37 8.34
CA ARG A 92 -9.75 -1.56 8.77
C ARG A 92 -9.19 -2.83 8.14
N VAL A 93 -8.85 -2.80 6.84
CA VAL A 93 -8.18 -3.93 6.16
C VAL A 93 -6.88 -4.29 6.86
N ALA A 94 -6.00 -3.32 7.10
CA ALA A 94 -4.71 -3.56 7.75
C ALA A 94 -4.87 -4.13 9.16
N ASP A 95 -5.81 -3.59 9.95
CA ASP A 95 -6.08 -4.04 11.31
C ASP A 95 -6.67 -5.47 11.33
N ARG A 96 -7.57 -5.79 10.40
CA ARG A 96 -8.13 -7.15 10.25
C ARG A 96 -7.07 -8.15 9.83
N ILE A 97 -6.21 -7.78 8.88
CA ILE A 97 -5.08 -8.62 8.47
C ILE A 97 -4.17 -8.87 9.68
N ALA A 98 -3.76 -7.81 10.41
CA ALA A 98 -2.91 -7.95 11.58
C ALA A 98 -3.53 -8.88 12.64
N ALA A 99 -4.85 -8.77 12.88
CA ALA A 99 -5.57 -9.62 13.84
C ALA A 99 -5.69 -11.09 13.39
N ALA A 100 -5.74 -11.35 12.08
CA ALA A 100 -5.84 -12.70 11.52
C ALA A 100 -4.47 -13.42 11.41
N LEU A 101 -3.36 -12.70 11.62
CA LEU A 101 -2.02 -13.29 11.53
C LEU A 101 -1.75 -14.26 12.69
N THR A 102 -1.26 -15.43 12.33
CA THR A 102 -0.56 -16.34 13.25
C THR A 102 0.95 -16.28 12.97
N PRO A 103 1.81 -16.77 13.85
CA PRO A 103 3.25 -16.88 13.57
C PRO A 103 3.56 -17.63 12.28
N VAL A 104 2.75 -18.63 11.93
CA VAL A 104 2.91 -19.46 10.71
C VAL A 104 2.54 -18.65 9.47
N THR A 105 1.36 -18.01 9.45
CA THR A 105 0.89 -17.24 8.29
C THR A 105 1.72 -15.98 8.08
N ARG A 106 2.13 -15.31 9.18
CA ARG A 106 3.05 -14.17 9.11
C ARG A 106 4.37 -14.55 8.44
N ARG A 107 5.00 -15.66 8.89
CA ARG A 107 6.24 -16.14 8.29
C ARG A 107 6.07 -16.48 6.82
N ALA A 108 4.97 -17.14 6.45
CA ALA A 108 4.69 -17.47 5.06
C ALA A 108 4.58 -16.21 4.18
N ILE A 109 3.83 -15.19 4.62
CA ILE A 109 3.72 -13.92 3.86
C ILE A 109 5.08 -13.25 3.69
N LEU A 110 5.86 -13.14 4.76
CA LEU A 110 7.18 -12.51 4.71
C LEU A 110 8.15 -13.31 3.82
N GLN A 111 8.08 -14.65 3.86
CA GLN A 111 8.89 -15.50 3.00
C GLN A 111 8.52 -15.32 1.52
N LEU A 112 7.22 -15.33 1.18
CA LEU A 112 6.78 -15.08 -0.19
C LEU A 112 7.22 -13.72 -0.72
N LYS A 113 7.12 -12.68 0.11
CA LYS A 113 7.63 -11.34 -0.24
C LYS A 113 9.15 -11.33 -0.44
N TYR A 114 9.89 -12.05 0.39
CA TYR A 114 11.34 -12.19 0.27
C TYR A 114 11.75 -12.92 -1.01
N ASP A 115 11.06 -14.01 -1.34
CA ASP A 115 11.34 -14.86 -2.52
C ASP A 115 10.90 -14.20 -3.84
N THR A 116 10.02 -13.18 -3.78
CA THR A 116 9.62 -12.43 -4.97
C THR A 116 10.81 -11.65 -5.53
N PRO A 117 11.14 -11.77 -6.83
CA PRO A 117 12.20 -11.00 -7.46
C PRO A 117 11.97 -9.49 -7.33
N ASP A 118 13.03 -8.68 -7.23
CA ASP A 118 12.93 -7.24 -6.96
C ASP A 118 12.33 -6.44 -8.14
N ASP A 119 12.44 -6.98 -9.35
CA ASP A 119 11.84 -6.43 -10.56
C ASP A 119 10.36 -6.78 -10.73
N VAL A 120 9.81 -7.66 -9.86
CA VAL A 120 8.40 -8.08 -9.91
C VAL A 120 7.60 -7.32 -8.86
N LYS A 121 6.75 -6.40 -9.33
CA LYS A 121 5.82 -5.67 -8.44
C LYS A 121 4.55 -6.48 -8.22
N ILE A 122 4.24 -6.74 -6.97
CA ILE A 122 3.04 -7.47 -6.52
C ILE A 122 2.38 -6.67 -5.40
N ALA A 123 1.09 -6.43 -5.54
CA ALA A 123 0.33 -5.74 -4.51
C ALA A 123 0.29 -6.56 -3.20
N GLY A 124 0.49 -5.90 -2.05
CA GLY A 124 0.50 -6.57 -0.75
C GLY A 124 -0.72 -7.45 -0.50
N ILE A 125 -1.89 -7.02 -0.97
CA ILE A 125 -3.14 -7.75 -0.81
C ILE A 125 -3.12 -9.14 -1.49
N GLU A 126 -2.38 -9.33 -2.58
CA GLU A 126 -2.26 -10.62 -3.26
C GLU A 126 -1.63 -11.68 -2.33
N TYR A 127 -0.56 -11.33 -1.62
CA TYR A 127 0.06 -12.21 -0.62
C TYR A 127 -0.91 -12.56 0.52
N TYR A 128 -1.67 -11.55 0.97
CA TYR A 128 -2.57 -11.74 2.11
C TYR A 128 -3.73 -12.66 1.76
N VAL A 129 -4.35 -12.46 0.60
CA VAL A 129 -5.43 -13.32 0.10
C VAL A 129 -4.91 -14.75 -0.13
N ALA A 130 -3.78 -14.90 -0.84
CA ALA A 130 -3.20 -16.21 -1.12
C ALA A 130 -2.89 -16.99 0.16
N VAL A 131 -2.30 -16.34 1.18
CA VAL A 131 -1.88 -17.03 2.41
C VAL A 131 -3.01 -17.21 3.42
N LEU A 132 -3.81 -16.16 3.67
CA LEU A 132 -4.81 -16.16 4.73
C LEU A 132 -6.12 -16.82 4.29
N ARG A 133 -6.55 -16.60 3.03
CA ARG A 133 -7.77 -17.20 2.49
C ARG A 133 -7.52 -18.57 1.90
N ASP A 134 -6.49 -18.69 1.03
CA ASP A 134 -6.33 -19.87 0.17
C ASP A 134 -5.21 -20.82 0.62
N GLY A 135 -4.54 -20.50 1.73
CA GLY A 135 -3.60 -21.40 2.38
C GLY A 135 -2.25 -21.59 1.65
N VAL A 136 -1.90 -20.73 0.71
CA VAL A 136 -0.62 -20.77 -0.03
C VAL A 136 0.57 -20.59 0.91
N ARG A 137 1.65 -21.37 0.70
CA ARG A 137 2.82 -21.37 1.61
C ARG A 137 4.17 -21.33 0.92
N THR A 138 4.26 -21.60 -0.38
CA THR A 138 5.52 -21.63 -1.15
C THR A 138 5.45 -20.68 -2.33
N TYR A 139 6.61 -20.21 -2.81
CA TYR A 139 6.66 -19.27 -3.94
C TYR A 139 6.11 -19.88 -5.22
N ASP A 140 6.41 -21.16 -5.52
CA ASP A 140 5.88 -21.82 -6.72
C ASP A 140 4.35 -21.92 -6.69
N ALA A 141 3.79 -22.29 -5.53
CA ALA A 141 2.33 -22.31 -5.34
C ALA A 141 1.71 -20.90 -5.44
N PHE A 142 2.43 -19.86 -5.00
CA PHE A 142 1.98 -18.48 -5.12
C PHE A 142 2.01 -17.99 -6.57
N ALA A 143 3.06 -18.33 -7.32
CA ALA A 143 3.16 -17.99 -8.74
C ALA A 143 2.02 -18.64 -9.55
N GLU A 144 1.70 -19.90 -9.26
CA GLU A 144 0.57 -20.60 -9.88
C GLU A 144 -0.78 -20.01 -9.44
N TRP A 145 -0.93 -19.67 -8.15
CA TRP A 145 -2.12 -19.01 -7.63
C TRP A 145 -2.38 -17.68 -8.34
N ARG A 146 -1.36 -16.83 -8.53
CA ARG A 146 -1.48 -15.56 -9.25
C ARG A 146 -1.92 -15.74 -10.70
N ARG A 147 -1.42 -16.77 -11.37
CA ARG A 147 -1.80 -17.07 -12.75
C ARG A 147 -3.29 -17.42 -12.88
N THR A 148 -3.85 -18.07 -11.87
CA THR A 148 -5.25 -18.53 -11.86
C THR A 148 -6.22 -17.56 -11.18
N HIS A 149 -5.69 -16.56 -10.43
CA HIS A 149 -6.46 -15.54 -9.69
C HIS A 149 -5.97 -14.14 -10.05
N PRO A 150 -6.11 -13.69 -11.31
CA PRO A 150 -5.68 -12.34 -11.68
C PRO A 150 -6.52 -11.32 -10.92
N LEU A 151 -5.86 -10.50 -10.11
CA LEU A 151 -6.50 -9.41 -9.37
C LEU A 151 -6.24 -8.09 -10.12
N THR A 152 -7.29 -7.30 -10.29
CA THR A 152 -7.23 -6.00 -10.98
C THR A 152 -7.93 -4.93 -10.13
N GLY A 153 -7.40 -3.71 -10.15
CA GLY A 153 -7.95 -2.60 -9.37
C GLY A 153 -7.85 -2.81 -7.86
N ILE A 154 -8.72 -2.13 -7.13
CA ILE A 154 -8.79 -2.26 -5.67
C ILE A 154 -9.48 -3.57 -5.30
N VAL A 155 -8.75 -4.43 -4.62
CA VAL A 155 -9.27 -5.72 -4.13
C VAL A 155 -9.95 -5.51 -2.79
N GLU A 156 -11.27 -5.56 -2.80
CA GLU A 156 -12.09 -5.42 -1.59
C GLU A 156 -12.23 -6.75 -0.86
N TRP A 157 -11.19 -7.10 -0.11
CA TRP A 157 -11.18 -8.29 0.73
C TRP A 157 -10.65 -7.95 2.13
N MET A 158 -11.30 -8.52 3.14
CA MET A 158 -10.87 -8.51 4.54
C MET A 158 -11.01 -9.92 5.12
N PRO A 159 -10.05 -10.39 5.93
CA PRO A 159 -10.16 -11.64 6.67
C PRO A 159 -11.18 -11.57 7.81
#